data_f26a8d990d96f761e0ae4b7ff7d60058
#
_entry.id   f26a8d990d96f761e0ae4b7ff7d60058
#
_cell.length_a   1.000
_cell.length_b   1.000
_cell.length_c   1.000
_cell.angle_alpha   90.00
_cell.angle_beta   90.00
_cell.angle_gamma   90.00
#
_symmetry.space_group_name_H-M   'P 1'
#
loop_
_entity.id
_entity.type
_entity.pdbx_description
1 polymer ?
#
loop_
_entity_poly.entity_id
_entity_poly.type
_entity_poly.pdbx_seq_one_letter_code
_entity_poly.pdbx_strand_id
1 'polypeptide(L)'
;ILGVRTDRALPAGSGRWADVLAMADPGVLPTVEIGTDDDVTIFYTSGTTGFPKGAQLTHRGSVANIFNMLTMTMAANSAEAKGIAAGDIPAPTTAPSAYPAAFMAPTPLFHVTACNCILHPATVMGAKLVLTYKWEPGRALELIERERVTTLSGVPTMSRELLLHPDWETRDTSSLQGMGGGGAPLQPDLVHKIAGALKGGQPSTGYGMTETCGIITANSARWLIAKPASCGPLVPTLEAKFVDEDGN
;
A
#
# COMPACT_ATOMS: atom_id res chain seq x y z
N ILE A 1 -27.12 -14.96 7.00
CA ILE A 1 -26.12 -14.34 7.90
C ILE A 1 -25.12 -15.41 8.28
N LEU A 2 -23.82 -15.09 8.21
CA LEU A 2 -22.74 -15.98 8.65
C LEU A 2 -22.08 -15.41 9.92
N GLY A 3 -22.01 -16.22 10.95
CA GLY A 3 -21.29 -15.92 12.18
C GLY A 3 -19.81 -16.28 12.05
N VAL A 4 -18.92 -15.30 12.17
CA VAL A 4 -17.47 -15.48 12.09
C VAL A 4 -16.85 -15.26 13.46
N ARG A 5 -16.03 -16.21 13.92
CA ARG A 5 -15.32 -16.11 15.23
C ARG A 5 -16.24 -15.72 16.40
N THR A 6 -17.41 -16.35 16.48
CA THR A 6 -18.35 -16.11 17.57
C THR A 6 -18.84 -17.44 18.17
N ASP A 7 -18.87 -17.51 19.50
CA ASP A 7 -19.46 -18.62 20.26
C ASP A 7 -20.91 -18.34 20.67
N ARG A 8 -21.43 -17.16 20.35
CA ARG A 8 -22.82 -16.78 20.63
C ARG A 8 -23.79 -17.60 19.80
N ALA A 9 -25.00 -17.81 20.33
CA ALA A 9 -26.09 -18.36 19.55
C ALA A 9 -26.40 -17.47 18.36
N LEU A 10 -26.53 -18.08 17.18
CA LEU A 10 -26.87 -17.36 15.97
C LEU A 10 -28.38 -17.28 15.78
N PRO A 11 -28.90 -16.20 15.18
CA PRO A 11 -30.30 -16.10 14.77
C PRO A 11 -30.73 -17.25 13.86
N ALA A 12 -32.01 -17.56 13.83
CA ALA A 12 -32.55 -18.54 12.89
C ALA A 12 -32.22 -18.19 11.43
N GLY A 13 -31.89 -19.17 10.62
CA GLY A 13 -31.45 -18.97 9.24
C GLY A 13 -30.02 -18.47 9.07
N SER A 14 -29.22 -18.49 10.14
CA SER A 14 -27.79 -18.16 10.11
C SER A 14 -26.95 -19.43 10.22
N GLY A 15 -25.76 -19.42 9.61
CA GLY A 15 -24.75 -20.48 9.71
C GLY A 15 -23.45 -19.99 10.31
N ARG A 16 -22.58 -20.90 10.73
CA ARG A 16 -21.22 -20.57 11.13
C ARG A 16 -20.30 -20.63 9.91
N TRP A 17 -19.37 -19.70 9.83
CA TRP A 17 -18.36 -19.71 8.76
C TRP A 17 -17.53 -21.01 8.75
N ALA A 18 -17.22 -21.56 9.91
CA ALA A 18 -16.51 -22.82 10.02
C ALA A 18 -17.27 -23.99 9.37
N ASP A 19 -18.60 -24.02 9.52
CA ASP A 19 -19.44 -25.08 8.93
C ASP A 19 -19.45 -24.95 7.39
N VAL A 20 -19.51 -23.71 6.87
CA VAL A 20 -19.41 -23.47 5.42
C VAL A 20 -18.07 -23.90 4.87
N LEU A 21 -16.96 -23.60 5.55
CA LEU A 21 -15.63 -24.05 5.13
C LEU A 21 -15.50 -25.58 5.17
N ALA A 22 -16.11 -26.25 6.13
CA ALA A 22 -16.09 -27.72 6.22
C ALA A 22 -16.90 -28.39 5.10
N MET A 23 -17.86 -27.68 4.49
CA MET A 23 -18.65 -28.15 3.35
C MET A 23 -17.97 -27.88 2.00
N ALA A 24 -16.93 -27.02 1.96
CA ALA A 24 -16.28 -26.66 0.73
C ALA A 24 -15.40 -27.82 0.24
N ASP A 25 -15.52 -28.16 -1.03
CA ASP A 25 -14.57 -29.06 -1.70
C ASP A 25 -13.31 -28.25 -2.05
N PRO A 26 -12.14 -28.54 -1.43
CA PRO A 26 -10.92 -27.77 -1.67
C PRO A 26 -10.31 -28.01 -3.07
N GLY A 27 -10.86 -28.95 -3.85
CA GLY A 27 -10.26 -29.39 -5.10
C GLY A 27 -10.78 -28.70 -6.37
N VAL A 28 -11.94 -28.07 -6.33
CA VAL A 28 -12.58 -27.54 -7.55
C VAL A 28 -13.02 -26.09 -7.37
N LEU A 29 -12.30 -25.18 -8.02
CA LEU A 29 -12.81 -23.82 -8.21
C LEU A 29 -13.81 -23.82 -9.38
N PRO A 30 -14.99 -23.18 -9.22
CA PRO A 30 -15.94 -23.08 -10.32
C PRO A 30 -15.31 -22.28 -11.48
N THR A 31 -15.53 -22.75 -12.71
CA THR A 31 -15.17 -21.97 -13.90
C THR A 31 -16.19 -20.85 -14.03
N VAL A 32 -15.74 -19.62 -13.89
CA VAL A 32 -16.56 -18.40 -14.05
C VAL A 32 -15.91 -17.54 -15.11
N GLU A 33 -16.69 -17.11 -16.08
CA GLU A 33 -16.25 -16.07 -17.02
C GLU A 33 -16.28 -14.73 -16.28
N ILE A 34 -15.15 -14.04 -16.26
CA ILE A 34 -15.00 -12.75 -15.61
C ILE A 34 -14.68 -11.70 -16.67
N GLY A 35 -15.60 -10.75 -16.84
CA GLY A 35 -15.39 -9.57 -17.70
C GLY A 35 -14.51 -8.52 -17.01
N THR A 36 -13.83 -7.73 -17.81
CA THR A 36 -12.96 -6.66 -17.29
C THR A 36 -13.72 -5.59 -16.51
N ASP A 37 -14.99 -5.40 -16.82
CA ASP A 37 -15.85 -4.39 -16.20
C ASP A 37 -16.78 -4.97 -15.13
N ASP A 38 -16.64 -6.26 -14.82
CA ASP A 38 -17.31 -6.87 -13.69
C ASP A 38 -16.74 -6.32 -12.36
N ASP A 39 -17.60 -6.26 -11.34
CA ASP A 39 -17.23 -5.82 -10.01
C ASP A 39 -16.31 -6.86 -9.33
N VAL A 40 -15.16 -6.42 -8.85
CA VAL A 40 -14.23 -7.25 -8.08
C VAL A 40 -14.35 -7.03 -6.59
N THR A 41 -14.64 -5.77 -6.19
CA THR A 41 -14.71 -5.38 -4.77
C THR A 41 -15.70 -4.25 -4.56
N ILE A 42 -16.35 -4.25 -3.41
CA ILE A 42 -17.14 -3.11 -2.92
C ILE A 42 -16.52 -2.68 -1.60
N PHE A 43 -15.86 -1.52 -1.57
CA PHE A 43 -15.34 -0.92 -0.35
C PHE A 43 -16.31 0.14 0.17
N TYR A 44 -16.73 -0.01 1.42
CA TYR A 44 -17.55 0.98 2.07
C TYR A 44 -16.71 2.14 2.61
N THR A 45 -17.08 3.36 2.22
CA THR A 45 -16.53 4.62 2.75
C THR A 45 -17.52 5.26 3.69
N SER A 46 -17.05 6.09 4.63
CA SER A 46 -17.92 6.77 5.61
C SER A 46 -18.95 7.71 4.97
N GLY A 47 -18.69 8.14 3.72
CA GLY A 47 -19.53 9.10 3.01
C GLY A 47 -19.52 10.49 3.65
N THR A 48 -19.69 11.53 2.85
CA THR A 48 -19.81 12.92 3.33
C THR A 48 -21.21 13.25 3.87
N THR A 49 -22.19 12.39 3.61
CA THR A 49 -23.61 12.60 3.97
C THR A 49 -24.07 11.81 5.19
N GLY A 50 -23.14 11.20 5.97
CA GLY A 50 -23.42 10.50 7.21
C GLY A 50 -23.80 9.03 7.06
N PHE A 51 -24.09 8.54 5.85
CA PHE A 51 -24.33 7.11 5.60
C PHE A 51 -23.16 6.50 4.81
N PRO A 52 -22.70 5.29 5.18
CA PRO A 52 -21.68 4.58 4.42
C PRO A 52 -22.14 4.33 2.98
N LYS A 53 -21.23 4.54 2.02
CA LYS A 53 -21.46 4.28 0.60
C LYS A 53 -20.48 3.23 0.12
N GLY A 54 -20.96 2.29 -0.70
CA GLY A 54 -20.14 1.25 -1.32
C GLY A 54 -19.54 1.79 -2.63
N ALA A 55 -18.22 1.92 -2.67
CA ALA A 55 -17.50 2.17 -3.93
C ALA A 55 -17.32 0.83 -4.64
N GLN A 56 -17.96 0.67 -5.80
CA GLN A 56 -17.82 -0.50 -6.66
C GLN A 56 -16.56 -0.36 -7.50
N LEU A 57 -15.65 -1.33 -7.39
CA LEU A 57 -14.41 -1.35 -8.14
C LEU A 57 -14.43 -2.52 -9.11
N THR A 58 -14.08 -2.25 -10.37
CA THR A 58 -14.02 -3.25 -11.42
C THR A 58 -12.67 -3.97 -11.46
N HIS A 59 -12.63 -5.15 -12.11
CA HIS A 59 -11.39 -5.85 -12.42
C HIS A 59 -10.44 -4.96 -13.23
N ARG A 60 -10.94 -4.23 -14.22
CA ARG A 60 -10.16 -3.28 -15.03
C ARG A 60 -9.46 -2.23 -14.14
N GLY A 61 -10.20 -1.58 -13.24
CA GLY A 61 -9.65 -0.56 -12.36
C GLY A 61 -8.60 -1.10 -11.40
N SER A 62 -8.86 -2.25 -10.79
CA SER A 62 -7.91 -2.88 -9.87
C SER A 62 -6.63 -3.35 -10.55
N VAL A 63 -6.73 -3.90 -11.76
CA VAL A 63 -5.56 -4.29 -12.57
C VAL A 63 -4.80 -3.05 -13.06
N ALA A 64 -5.50 -2.01 -13.52
CA ALA A 64 -4.90 -0.75 -13.93
C ALA A 64 -4.08 -0.12 -12.79
N ASN A 65 -4.58 -0.18 -11.54
CA ASN A 65 -3.83 0.32 -10.39
C ASN A 65 -2.49 -0.43 -10.19
N ILE A 66 -2.44 -1.74 -10.39
CA ILE A 66 -1.19 -2.52 -10.34
C ILE A 66 -0.19 -1.99 -11.38
N PHE A 67 -0.64 -1.86 -12.63
CA PHE A 67 0.20 -1.34 -13.72
C PHE A 67 0.64 0.10 -13.47
N ASN A 68 -0.23 0.95 -12.92
CA ASN A 68 0.13 2.31 -12.52
C ASN A 68 1.29 2.30 -11.51
N MET A 69 1.20 1.51 -10.46
CA MET A 69 2.26 1.42 -9.44
C MET A 69 3.59 0.91 -10.03
N LEU A 70 3.54 -0.12 -10.87
CA LEU A 70 4.72 -0.65 -11.55
C LEU A 70 5.32 0.38 -12.49
N THR A 71 4.51 1.04 -13.32
CA THR A 71 4.97 2.06 -14.27
C THR A 71 5.60 3.24 -13.56
N MET A 72 5.01 3.73 -12.47
CA MET A 72 5.57 4.83 -11.69
C MET A 72 6.93 4.46 -11.09
N THR A 73 7.07 3.24 -10.58
CA THR A 73 8.35 2.73 -10.07
C THR A 73 9.39 2.63 -11.18
N MET A 74 9.04 2.07 -12.34
CA MET A 74 9.94 1.94 -13.48
C MET A 74 10.33 3.30 -14.05
N ALA A 75 9.41 4.25 -14.13
CA ALA A 75 9.66 5.61 -14.59
C ALA A 75 10.64 6.34 -13.66
N ALA A 76 10.43 6.25 -12.35
CA ALA A 76 11.33 6.85 -11.35
C ALA A 76 12.75 6.27 -11.45
N ASN A 77 12.87 4.94 -11.54
CA ASN A 77 14.15 4.26 -11.68
C ASN A 77 14.85 4.61 -13.01
N SER A 78 14.10 4.69 -14.11
CA SER A 78 14.64 5.08 -15.42
C SER A 78 15.12 6.54 -15.44
N ALA A 79 14.36 7.44 -14.83
CA ALA A 79 14.75 8.84 -14.70
C ALA A 79 16.02 8.99 -13.83
N GLU A 80 16.10 8.24 -12.74
CA GLU A 80 17.29 8.21 -11.88
C GLU A 80 18.51 7.69 -12.65
N ALA A 81 18.39 6.56 -13.35
CA ALA A 81 19.49 6.00 -14.14
C ALA A 81 19.99 6.95 -15.23
N LYS A 82 19.07 7.67 -15.90
CA LYS A 82 19.43 8.70 -16.90
C LYS A 82 20.16 9.87 -16.27
N GLY A 83 19.68 10.38 -15.13
CA GLY A 83 20.32 11.48 -14.42
C GLY A 83 21.73 11.13 -13.91
N ILE A 84 21.93 9.88 -13.44
CA ILE A 84 23.25 9.37 -13.06
C ILE A 84 24.17 9.31 -14.28
N ALA A 85 23.70 8.76 -15.40
CA ALA A 85 24.50 8.66 -16.63
C ALA A 85 24.87 10.02 -17.23
N ALA A 86 24.02 11.04 -17.05
CA ALA A 86 24.28 12.42 -17.47
C ALA A 86 25.21 13.18 -16.50
N GLY A 87 25.47 12.64 -15.31
CA GLY A 87 26.24 13.33 -14.27
C GLY A 87 25.42 14.38 -13.47
N ASP A 88 24.11 14.47 -13.70
CA ASP A 88 23.23 15.44 -13.03
C ASP A 88 22.95 15.06 -11.56
N ILE A 89 23.00 13.77 -11.26
CA ILE A 89 22.77 13.23 -9.92
C ILE A 89 23.84 12.19 -9.55
N PRO A 90 24.25 12.13 -8.27
CA PRO A 90 25.26 11.16 -7.84
C PRO A 90 24.68 9.73 -7.87
N ALA A 91 25.55 8.77 -8.18
CA ALA A 91 25.22 7.37 -8.06
C ALA A 91 24.86 7.00 -6.60
N PRO A 92 23.99 6.00 -6.39
CA PRO A 92 23.69 5.52 -5.05
C PRO A 92 24.97 5.02 -4.36
N THR A 93 25.14 5.36 -3.10
CA THR A 93 26.27 4.90 -2.27
C THR A 93 26.03 3.52 -1.66
N THR A 94 24.78 3.04 -1.73
CA THR A 94 24.38 1.74 -1.16
C THR A 94 24.04 0.76 -2.28
N ALA A 95 24.45 -0.50 -2.09
CA ALA A 95 24.07 -1.59 -2.98
C ALA A 95 22.55 -1.85 -2.92
N PRO A 96 21.95 -2.37 -4.01
CA PRO A 96 20.57 -2.85 -3.96
C PRO A 96 20.37 -3.86 -2.85
N SER A 97 19.15 -3.93 -2.31
CA SER A 97 18.82 -4.89 -1.26
C SER A 97 19.08 -6.33 -1.72
N ALA A 98 19.75 -7.09 -0.88
CA ALA A 98 19.93 -8.52 -1.06
C ALA A 98 18.71 -9.35 -0.60
N TYR A 99 17.69 -8.71 0.01
CA TYR A 99 16.53 -9.41 0.55
C TYR A 99 15.43 -9.57 -0.50
N PRO A 100 14.80 -10.76 -0.58
CA PRO A 100 13.58 -10.94 -1.38
C PRO A 100 12.49 -9.95 -0.96
N ALA A 101 11.63 -9.58 -1.89
CA ALA A 101 10.54 -8.63 -1.63
C ALA A 101 9.60 -9.16 -0.53
N ALA A 102 9.40 -8.36 0.50
CA ALA A 102 8.51 -8.63 1.62
C ALA A 102 7.76 -7.36 2.02
N PHE A 103 6.46 -7.36 1.83
CA PHE A 103 5.58 -6.22 2.09
C PHE A 103 4.86 -6.37 3.41
N MET A 104 4.87 -5.33 4.24
CA MET A 104 4.03 -5.26 5.43
C MET A 104 2.80 -4.44 5.15
N ALA A 105 1.62 -5.03 5.43
CA ALA A 105 0.32 -4.36 5.35
C ALA A 105 -0.23 -4.12 6.77
N PRO A 106 0.05 -2.94 7.38
CA PRO A 106 -0.42 -2.61 8.71
C PRO A 106 -1.85 -2.08 8.72
N THR A 107 -2.41 -1.74 7.56
CA THR A 107 -3.79 -1.29 7.39
C THR A 107 -4.71 -2.45 7.02
N PRO A 108 -6.02 -2.35 7.33
CA PRO A 108 -6.97 -3.45 7.09
C PRO A 108 -7.18 -3.76 5.61
N LEU A 109 -7.35 -5.04 5.26
CA LEU A 109 -7.63 -5.48 3.88
C LEU A 109 -8.99 -5.02 3.35
N PHE A 110 -9.89 -4.57 4.22
CA PHE A 110 -11.16 -3.94 3.79
C PHE A 110 -10.98 -2.47 3.36
N HIS A 111 -9.76 -1.97 3.29
CA HIS A 111 -9.40 -0.65 2.79
C HIS A 111 -8.57 -0.78 1.51
N VAL A 112 -8.85 0.07 0.52
CA VAL A 112 -8.17 0.07 -0.78
C VAL A 112 -6.65 0.15 -0.66
N THR A 113 -6.13 0.86 0.33
CA THR A 113 -4.68 0.97 0.57
C THR A 113 -4.04 -0.40 0.82
N ALA A 114 -4.60 -1.21 1.74
CA ALA A 114 -4.03 -2.53 1.99
C ALA A 114 -4.33 -3.52 0.86
N CYS A 115 -5.56 -3.54 0.35
CA CYS A 115 -5.95 -4.49 -0.68
C CYS A 115 -5.30 -4.17 -2.03
N ASN A 116 -5.57 -2.98 -2.57
CA ASN A 116 -5.17 -2.66 -3.95
C ASN A 116 -3.73 -2.14 -4.07
N CYS A 117 -3.19 -1.50 -3.00
CA CYS A 117 -1.85 -0.92 -3.08
C CYS A 117 -0.76 -1.75 -2.37
N ILE A 118 -1.12 -2.81 -1.64
CA ILE A 118 -0.14 -3.70 -1.00
C ILE A 118 -0.37 -5.16 -1.39
N LEU A 119 -1.55 -5.75 -1.13
CA LEU A 119 -1.83 -7.15 -1.40
C LEU A 119 -1.71 -7.48 -2.89
N HIS A 120 -2.36 -6.73 -3.76
CA HIS A 120 -2.33 -7.01 -5.20
C HIS A 120 -0.91 -6.90 -5.78
N PRO A 121 -0.14 -5.81 -5.55
CA PRO A 121 1.25 -5.75 -6.00
C PRO A 121 2.13 -6.87 -5.42
N ALA A 122 1.99 -7.18 -4.13
CA ALA A 122 2.74 -8.26 -3.50
C ALA A 122 2.44 -9.62 -4.18
N THR A 123 1.19 -9.87 -4.52
CA THR A 123 0.77 -11.10 -5.22
C THR A 123 1.39 -11.20 -6.61
N VAL A 124 1.32 -10.12 -7.40
CA VAL A 124 1.90 -10.08 -8.76
C VAL A 124 3.41 -10.26 -8.74
N MET A 125 4.08 -9.72 -7.72
CA MET A 125 5.54 -9.82 -7.57
C MET A 125 5.98 -11.16 -6.94
N GLY A 126 5.06 -12.02 -6.50
CA GLY A 126 5.38 -13.21 -5.71
C GLY A 126 6.08 -12.87 -4.39
N ALA A 127 5.80 -11.70 -3.84
CA ALA A 127 6.43 -11.21 -2.63
C ALA A 127 5.81 -11.82 -1.37
N LYS A 128 6.59 -11.90 -0.30
CA LYS A 128 6.06 -12.23 1.03
C LYS A 128 5.12 -11.10 1.49
N LEU A 129 3.94 -11.47 2.00
CA LEU A 129 3.00 -10.53 2.62
C LEU A 129 2.96 -10.77 4.13
N VAL A 130 3.27 -9.72 4.89
CA VAL A 130 3.23 -9.72 6.36
C VAL A 130 2.02 -8.91 6.81
N LEU A 131 1.02 -9.60 7.35
CA LEU A 131 -0.20 -8.98 7.88
C LEU A 131 -0.08 -8.74 9.38
N THR A 132 -0.58 -7.61 9.85
CA THR A 132 -0.70 -7.32 11.28
C THR A 132 -2.17 -7.37 11.70
N TYR A 133 -2.44 -8.01 12.83
CA TYR A 133 -3.81 -8.03 13.39
C TYR A 133 -4.24 -6.66 13.91
N LYS A 134 -3.30 -5.95 14.53
CA LYS A 134 -3.46 -4.61 15.07
C LYS A 134 -2.14 -3.87 14.91
N TRP A 135 -2.20 -2.58 14.65
CA TRP A 135 -1.00 -1.77 14.63
C TRP A 135 -0.44 -1.60 16.04
N GLU A 136 0.83 -1.92 16.17
CA GLU A 136 1.61 -1.75 17.38
C GLU A 136 3.09 -1.61 16.93
N PRO A 137 3.76 -0.47 17.16
CA PRO A 137 5.07 -0.18 16.55
C PRO A 137 6.18 -1.13 17.00
N GLY A 138 6.23 -1.54 18.26
CA GLY A 138 7.22 -2.51 18.74
C GLY A 138 7.05 -3.88 18.09
N ARG A 139 5.81 -4.33 17.93
CA ARG A 139 5.51 -5.57 17.21
C ARG A 139 5.83 -5.46 15.72
N ALA A 140 5.60 -4.30 15.12
CA ALA A 140 5.97 -4.05 13.74
C ALA A 140 7.49 -4.11 13.54
N LEU A 141 8.29 -3.54 14.44
CA LEU A 141 9.74 -3.63 14.43
C LEU A 141 10.24 -5.08 14.58
N GLU A 142 9.65 -5.85 15.47
CA GLU A 142 9.96 -7.29 15.61
C GLU A 142 9.68 -8.04 14.29
N LEU A 143 8.56 -7.76 13.64
CA LEU A 143 8.19 -8.36 12.37
C LEU A 143 9.12 -7.92 11.23
N ILE A 144 9.54 -6.65 11.19
CA ILE A 144 10.50 -6.14 10.21
C ILE A 144 11.80 -6.93 10.30
N GLU A 145 12.35 -7.10 11.49
CA GLU A 145 13.57 -7.86 11.73
C GLU A 145 13.40 -9.33 11.38
N ARG A 146 12.39 -9.99 11.92
CA ARG A 146 12.17 -11.44 11.79
C ARG A 146 11.83 -11.86 10.35
N GLU A 147 10.95 -11.12 9.70
CA GLU A 147 10.45 -11.46 8.37
C GLU A 147 11.24 -10.79 7.24
N ARG A 148 12.26 -9.97 7.58
CA ARG A 148 13.05 -9.20 6.63
C ARG A 148 12.17 -8.34 5.71
N VAL A 149 11.26 -7.59 6.32
CA VAL A 149 10.35 -6.72 5.59
C VAL A 149 11.15 -5.69 4.78
N THR A 150 10.87 -5.61 3.48
CA THR A 150 11.54 -4.66 2.59
C THR A 150 10.72 -3.39 2.36
N THR A 151 9.40 -3.49 2.48
CA THR A 151 8.50 -2.36 2.24
C THR A 151 7.41 -2.29 3.30
N LEU A 152 7.32 -1.15 3.97
CA LEU A 152 6.23 -0.81 4.87
C LEU A 152 5.43 0.33 4.25
N SER A 153 4.17 0.04 3.92
CA SER A 153 3.23 1.04 3.39
C SER A 153 2.02 1.16 4.31
N GLY A 154 1.89 2.31 4.93
CA GLY A 154 0.81 2.60 5.88
C GLY A 154 0.38 4.05 5.83
N VAL A 155 -0.11 4.57 6.96
CA VAL A 155 -0.38 6.00 7.12
C VAL A 155 0.84 6.70 7.77
N PRO A 156 1.04 8.01 7.56
CA PRO A 156 2.22 8.72 8.06
C PRO A 156 2.49 8.60 9.57
N THR A 157 1.43 8.48 10.38
CA THR A 157 1.55 8.28 11.83
C THR A 157 2.28 6.97 12.16
N MET A 158 2.05 5.91 11.40
CA MET A 158 2.72 4.61 11.60
C MET A 158 4.23 4.72 11.37
N SER A 159 4.66 5.39 10.31
CA SER A 159 6.08 5.66 10.07
C SER A 159 6.69 6.50 11.18
N ARG A 160 5.97 7.52 11.67
CA ARG A 160 6.43 8.37 12.78
C ARG A 160 6.58 7.58 14.08
N GLU A 161 5.60 6.75 14.40
CA GLU A 161 5.62 5.92 15.61
C GLU A 161 6.76 4.90 15.60
N LEU A 162 7.07 4.32 14.44
CA LEU A 162 8.23 3.43 14.31
C LEU A 162 9.54 4.16 14.60
N LEU A 163 9.75 5.32 13.97
CA LEU A 163 10.99 6.10 14.12
C LEU A 163 11.18 6.65 15.55
N LEU A 164 10.08 6.82 16.30
CA LEU A 164 10.12 7.30 17.69
C LEU A 164 10.16 6.15 18.70
N HIS A 165 10.01 4.89 18.27
CA HIS A 165 10.00 3.75 19.18
C HIS A 165 11.41 3.48 19.73
N PRO A 166 11.56 3.25 21.04
CA PRO A 166 12.89 2.96 21.64
C PRO A 166 13.65 1.83 20.96
N ASP A 167 12.94 0.81 20.48
CA ASP A 167 13.54 -0.36 19.82
C ASP A 167 14.03 -0.08 18.40
N TRP A 168 13.75 1.11 17.82
CA TRP A 168 14.20 1.44 16.46
C TRP A 168 15.71 1.31 16.29
N GLU A 169 16.48 1.78 17.27
CA GLU A 169 17.94 1.74 17.24
C GLU A 169 18.53 0.36 17.58
N THR A 170 17.74 -0.52 18.18
CA THR A 170 18.22 -1.84 18.65
C THR A 170 17.82 -2.98 17.74
N ARG A 171 16.74 -2.83 16.97
CA ARG A 171 16.27 -3.84 15.99
C ARG A 171 17.00 -3.75 14.67
N ASP A 172 17.17 -4.87 14.01
CA ASP A 172 17.72 -4.92 12.66
C ASP A 172 16.67 -4.53 11.62
N THR A 173 16.66 -3.25 11.25
CA THR A 173 15.80 -2.68 10.21
C THR A 173 16.51 -2.59 8.84
N SER A 174 17.67 -3.20 8.65
CA SER A 174 18.49 -3.09 7.44
C SER A 174 17.83 -3.63 6.18
N SER A 175 16.79 -4.46 6.33
CA SER A 175 15.99 -4.96 5.20
C SER A 175 15.06 -3.91 4.59
N LEU A 176 14.69 -2.85 5.33
CA LEU A 176 13.74 -1.83 4.86
C LEU A 176 14.33 -1.01 3.70
N GLN A 177 13.72 -1.15 2.53
CA GLN A 177 14.02 -0.41 1.30
C GLN A 177 13.05 0.73 1.05
N GLY A 178 11.83 0.60 1.54
CA GLY A 178 10.78 1.61 1.41
C GLY A 178 9.95 1.77 2.66
N MET A 179 9.72 3.01 3.07
CA MET A 179 8.81 3.34 4.16
C MET A 179 8.00 4.59 3.81
N GLY A 180 6.69 4.51 4.01
CA GLY A 180 5.77 5.60 3.71
C GLY A 180 4.37 5.09 3.48
N GLY A 181 3.72 5.56 2.43
CA GLY A 181 2.35 5.16 2.07
C GLY A 181 1.48 6.34 1.71
N GLY A 182 0.18 6.24 2.03
CA GLY A 182 -0.82 7.23 1.66
C GLY A 182 -1.94 7.35 2.69
N GLY A 183 -3.10 7.85 2.25
CA GLY A 183 -4.28 8.03 3.11
C GLY A 183 -4.26 9.30 3.96
N ALA A 184 -3.11 9.97 4.07
CA ALA A 184 -2.95 11.29 4.68
C ALA A 184 -1.71 11.98 4.11
N PRO A 185 -1.60 13.33 4.20
CA PRO A 185 -0.42 14.06 3.77
C PRO A 185 0.83 13.66 4.57
N LEU A 186 1.89 13.26 3.85
CA LEU A 186 3.19 13.02 4.45
C LEU A 186 3.90 14.37 4.65
N GLN A 187 4.10 14.74 5.90
CA GLN A 187 4.71 16.03 6.23
C GLN A 187 6.19 16.08 5.82
N PRO A 188 6.70 17.24 5.33
CA PRO A 188 8.08 17.37 4.87
C PRO A 188 9.15 16.95 5.90
N ASP A 189 8.93 17.26 7.19
CA ASP A 189 9.82 16.84 8.26
C ASP A 189 9.94 15.33 8.39
N LEU A 190 8.82 14.63 8.19
CA LEU A 190 8.79 13.16 8.25
C LEU A 190 9.47 12.53 7.03
N VAL A 191 9.35 13.13 5.84
CA VAL A 191 10.09 12.68 4.64
C VAL A 191 11.60 12.66 4.92
N HIS A 192 12.14 13.74 5.47
CA HIS A 192 13.57 13.85 5.78
C HIS A 192 13.99 12.90 6.93
N LYS A 193 13.14 12.73 7.94
CA LYS A 193 13.39 11.76 9.02
C LYS A 193 13.46 10.32 8.50
N ILE A 194 12.53 9.93 7.63
CA ILE A 194 12.55 8.60 7.00
C ILE A 194 13.83 8.44 6.17
N ALA A 195 14.15 9.42 5.33
CA ALA A 195 15.36 9.37 4.49
C ALA A 195 16.65 9.25 5.30
N GLY A 196 16.73 9.92 6.45
CA GLY A 196 17.89 9.86 7.34
C GLY A 196 17.99 8.59 8.18
N ALA A 197 16.84 7.94 8.47
CA ALA A 197 16.78 6.77 9.32
C ALA A 197 16.96 5.44 8.59
N LEU A 198 16.60 5.37 7.31
CA LEU A 198 16.70 4.15 6.51
C LEU A 198 18.13 3.97 5.97
N LYS A 199 18.73 2.81 6.25
CA LYS A 199 20.07 2.44 5.78
C LYS A 199 20.03 2.00 4.30
N GLY A 200 19.90 2.98 3.39
CA GLY A 200 19.78 2.73 1.95
C GLY A 200 18.34 2.62 1.44
N GLY A 201 17.37 2.66 2.31
CA GLY A 201 15.96 2.75 1.94
C GLY A 201 15.52 4.18 1.66
N GLN A 202 14.30 4.32 1.14
CA GLN A 202 13.79 5.60 0.65
C GLN A 202 12.37 5.87 1.14
N PRO A 203 12.01 7.15 1.38
CA PRO A 203 10.63 7.54 1.64
C PRO A 203 9.77 7.41 0.39
N SER A 204 8.48 7.13 0.58
CA SER A 204 7.48 7.11 -0.49
C SER A 204 6.16 7.68 -0.04
N THR A 205 5.41 8.27 -0.98
CA THR A 205 4.04 8.73 -0.75
C THR A 205 3.19 8.50 -1.99
N GLY A 206 1.89 8.30 -1.77
CA GLY A 206 0.89 8.23 -2.82
C GLY A 206 -0.37 8.97 -2.40
N TYR A 207 -0.99 9.66 -3.34
CA TYR A 207 -2.34 10.20 -3.19
C TYR A 207 -3.29 9.37 -4.01
N GLY A 208 -4.44 9.06 -3.44
CA GLY A 208 -5.47 8.26 -4.09
C GLY A 208 -6.76 8.23 -3.30
N MET A 209 -7.76 7.61 -3.89
CA MET A 209 -9.09 7.44 -3.28
C MET A 209 -9.58 6.01 -3.50
N THR A 210 -10.59 5.61 -2.75
CA THR A 210 -11.25 4.31 -2.95
C THR A 210 -11.85 4.24 -4.35
N GLU A 211 -12.50 5.30 -4.79
CA GLU A 211 -13.20 5.41 -6.07
C GLU A 211 -12.27 5.37 -7.29
N THR A 212 -10.97 5.61 -7.11
CA THR A 212 -9.95 5.50 -8.17
C THR A 212 -9.22 4.16 -8.15
N CYS A 213 -9.72 3.17 -7.44
CA CYS A 213 -9.13 1.86 -7.25
C CYS A 213 -7.73 1.86 -6.60
N GLY A 214 -7.25 2.99 -6.11
CA GLY A 214 -5.94 3.13 -5.48
C GLY A 214 -5.30 4.48 -5.77
N ILE A 215 -4.07 4.45 -6.33
CA ILE A 215 -3.26 5.65 -6.50
C ILE A 215 -3.71 6.52 -7.68
N ILE A 216 -3.69 7.85 -7.47
CA ILE A 216 -3.84 8.89 -8.49
C ILE A 216 -2.48 9.46 -8.84
N THR A 217 -1.63 9.67 -7.83
CA THR A 217 -0.25 10.15 -7.98
C THR A 217 0.68 9.34 -7.10
N ALA A 218 1.97 9.33 -7.42
CA ALA A 218 2.99 8.71 -6.59
C ALA A 218 4.30 9.51 -6.64
N ASN A 219 4.98 9.59 -5.50
CA ASN A 219 6.30 10.20 -5.37
C ASN A 219 7.16 9.37 -4.42
N SER A 220 8.44 9.27 -4.71
CA SER A 220 9.34 8.45 -3.89
C SER A 220 10.79 8.89 -4.00
N ALA A 221 11.61 8.35 -3.11
CA ALA A 221 13.05 8.46 -3.11
C ALA A 221 13.52 9.93 -3.19
N ARG A 222 14.57 10.17 -3.97
CA ARG A 222 15.16 11.51 -4.11
C ARG A 222 14.19 12.57 -4.65
N TRP A 223 13.21 12.16 -5.48
CA TRP A 223 12.19 13.06 -6.00
C TRP A 223 11.27 13.59 -4.90
N LEU A 224 10.89 12.71 -3.97
CA LEU A 224 10.13 13.10 -2.79
C LEU A 224 10.97 13.92 -1.81
N ILE A 225 12.23 13.55 -1.61
CA ILE A 225 13.16 14.32 -0.75
C ILE A 225 13.36 15.72 -1.31
N ALA A 226 13.52 15.87 -2.63
CA ALA A 226 13.71 17.17 -3.29
C ALA A 226 12.44 18.04 -3.30
N LYS A 227 11.25 17.41 -3.31
CA LYS A 227 9.94 18.10 -3.30
C LYS A 227 9.00 17.44 -2.28
N PRO A 228 9.27 17.59 -0.97
CA PRO A 228 8.60 16.82 0.08
C PRO A 228 7.12 17.17 0.28
N ALA A 229 6.65 18.29 -0.26
CA ALA A 229 5.24 18.68 -0.28
C ALA A 229 4.48 18.19 -1.52
N SER A 230 5.16 17.56 -2.49
CA SER A 230 4.54 17.07 -3.72
C SER A 230 4.09 15.64 -3.59
N CYS A 231 2.84 15.34 -3.94
CA CYS A 231 2.34 13.98 -4.06
C CYS A 231 2.80 13.25 -5.34
N GLY A 232 3.56 13.93 -6.23
CA GLY A 232 4.14 13.36 -7.44
C GLY A 232 3.29 13.53 -8.69
N PRO A 233 3.75 12.99 -9.81
CA PRO A 233 3.04 13.04 -11.08
C PRO A 233 1.80 12.12 -11.08
N LEU A 234 0.87 12.46 -11.99
CA LEU A 234 -0.32 11.68 -12.27
C LEU A 234 0.06 10.30 -12.86
N VAL A 235 -0.69 9.27 -12.48
CA VAL A 235 -0.51 7.93 -13.06
C VAL A 235 -1.04 7.85 -14.50
N PRO A 236 -0.51 6.93 -15.34
CA PRO A 236 -0.79 6.94 -16.78
C PRO A 236 -2.24 6.68 -17.19
N THR A 237 -3.03 6.01 -16.36
CA THR A 237 -4.40 5.60 -16.70
C THR A 237 -5.47 6.58 -16.22
N LEU A 238 -5.09 7.69 -15.62
CA LEU A 238 -6.01 8.69 -15.10
C LEU A 238 -5.79 10.05 -15.79
N GLU A 239 -6.86 10.82 -15.89
CA GLU A 239 -6.85 12.20 -16.32
C GLU A 239 -7.18 13.10 -15.13
N ALA A 240 -6.58 14.30 -15.09
CA ALA A 240 -6.84 15.29 -14.07
C ALA A 240 -7.15 16.65 -14.70
N LYS A 241 -8.18 17.31 -14.18
CA LYS A 241 -8.48 18.71 -14.49
C LYS A 241 -8.40 19.51 -13.19
N PHE A 242 -7.65 20.60 -13.23
CA PHE A 242 -7.64 21.59 -12.16
C PHE A 242 -8.63 22.69 -12.54
N VAL A 243 -9.50 23.00 -11.62
CA VAL A 243 -10.51 24.05 -11.81
C VAL A 243 -10.46 25.01 -10.62
N ASP A 244 -10.83 26.28 -10.88
CA ASP A 244 -11.06 27.26 -9.82
C ASP A 244 -12.42 27.04 -9.15
N GLU A 245 -12.81 27.93 -8.23
CA GLU A 245 -14.08 27.85 -7.50
C GLU A 245 -15.30 27.99 -8.44
N ASP A 246 -15.14 28.59 -9.62
CA ASP A 246 -16.15 28.76 -10.63
C ASP A 246 -16.22 27.60 -11.65
N GLY A 247 -15.31 26.61 -11.53
CA GLY A 247 -15.28 25.43 -12.39
C GLY A 247 -14.53 25.60 -13.72
N ASN A 248 -13.78 26.71 -13.89
CA ASN A 248 -12.99 26.99 -15.10
C ASN A 248 -11.62 26.33 -15.08
#